data_271e162a4fbd2c968d7999e01cd9e1f6
#
_entry.id   271e162a4fbd2c968d7999e01cd9e1f6
#
_cell.length_a   1.000
_cell.length_b   1.000
_cell.length_c   1.000
_cell.angle_alpha   90.00
_cell.angle_beta   90.00
_cell.angle_gamma   90.00
#
_symmetry.space_group_name_H-M   'P 1'
#
loop_
_entity.id
_entity.type
_entity.pdbx_description
1 polymer ?
#
loop_
_entity_poly.entity_id
_entity_poly.type
_entity_poly.pdbx_seq_one_letter_code
_entity_poly.pdbx_strand_id
1 'polypeptide(L)'
;MKKILWSSFLFLSLIVITACDNSSKTSTSNPLNPGDGEYDEFEYNYAFLYFYYYKAGTELKSEEYYTENVDTSIYIPSVQDVADVLFMYEDMSDLFTNYYPSIYFDELWAQLNQSESNKTVGMAVDSTLTVKRVYPNSSAYSAGVQKGDVVIAVDSIFLEGSYDRYTKLVDSSTASTFKISFERGDDTLQFSLLKTEILLPTVYLDSINDIPVITVTEFTDSTSNIHGTSAEFAEILEETDGAKSTVLDLRGNPGGSVDQCSDMAKMLLANGDTIIRGTYAVPDKDYTVQIDSAFATIATEDGIGKGRYYVLMLDSGSASCSEIFAAALASNLKTPIVGELSYGKGIGQFYIVTEVNGIAGATSLRLFDKDGVSYHTYGFVPDFVIADPDSAMNKAVELAQKGTYKRTAGYGTTPIGHWTGPKTKKSVGSASIKNFKREGAFKIIPLPNGHL
;
A
#
# COMPACT_ATOMS: atom_id res chain seq x y z
N MET A 1 -3.30 32.19 -13.87
CA MET A 1 -3.36 30.87 -14.50
C MET A 1 -2.04 30.17 -14.23
N LYS A 2 -1.89 29.63 -13.03
CA LYS A 2 -0.81 28.69 -12.74
C LYS A 2 -1.33 27.29 -13.12
N LYS A 3 -0.66 26.65 -14.06
CA LYS A 3 -0.90 25.26 -14.42
C LYS A 3 -0.70 24.44 -13.14
N ILE A 4 -1.74 23.83 -12.65
CA ILE A 4 -1.63 22.70 -11.71
C ILE A 4 -0.91 21.63 -12.51
N LEU A 5 0.40 21.50 -12.29
CA LEU A 5 1.19 20.41 -12.82
C LEU A 5 0.76 19.16 -12.07
N TRP A 6 0.00 18.34 -12.76
CA TRP A 6 -0.25 16.94 -12.43
C TRP A 6 1.04 16.12 -12.67
N SER A 7 2.04 16.33 -11.87
CA SER A 7 3.23 15.50 -11.91
C SER A 7 3.83 15.49 -10.52
N SER A 8 3.28 14.68 -9.68
CA SER A 8 3.86 14.07 -8.50
C SER A 8 2.71 13.62 -7.59
N PHE A 9 1.89 12.66 -8.04
CA PHE A 9 1.17 11.82 -7.11
C PHE A 9 2.22 10.98 -6.38
N LEU A 10 2.77 11.55 -5.33
CA LEU A 10 3.55 10.81 -4.36
C LEU A 10 2.56 9.91 -3.62
N PHE A 11 2.68 8.64 -3.90
CA PHE A 11 1.93 7.52 -3.39
C PHE A 11 1.50 7.67 -1.93
N LEU A 12 0.20 7.69 -1.73
CA LEU A 12 -0.43 7.58 -0.42
C LEU A 12 -0.35 6.11 0.00
N SER A 13 0.52 5.78 0.91
CA SER A 13 0.43 4.50 1.59
C SER A 13 -0.57 4.66 2.74
N LEU A 14 -1.62 3.91 2.63
CA LEU A 14 -2.80 3.96 3.45
C LEU A 14 -2.80 2.85 4.47
N ILE A 15 -3.12 3.19 5.70
CA ILE A 15 -3.75 2.27 6.63
C ILE A 15 -5.25 2.51 6.48
N VAL A 16 -5.90 1.77 5.58
CA VAL A 16 -7.36 1.71 5.52
C VAL A 16 -7.84 0.65 6.46
N ILE A 17 -8.72 1.03 7.27
CA ILE A 17 -9.29 0.26 8.33
C ILE A 17 -10.76 0.05 7.97
N THR A 18 -11.12 -1.12 7.42
CA THR A 18 -12.51 -1.44 7.09
C THR A 18 -13.16 -2.27 8.19
N ALA A 19 -14.28 -1.80 8.74
CA ALA A 19 -15.15 -2.62 9.57
C ALA A 19 -16.21 -3.29 8.68
N CYS A 20 -16.11 -4.61 8.48
CA CYS A 20 -17.22 -5.39 7.96
C CYS A 20 -18.07 -5.87 9.13
N ASP A 21 -19.22 -5.24 9.36
CA ASP A 21 -20.29 -5.81 10.16
C ASP A 21 -21.31 -6.49 9.21
N ASN A 22 -21.38 -7.81 9.28
CA ASN A 22 -22.29 -8.64 8.53
C ASN A 22 -23.65 -8.65 9.23
N SER A 23 -24.43 -7.60 9.13
CA SER A 23 -25.85 -7.62 9.44
C SER A 23 -26.65 -6.96 8.34
N SER A 24 -27.33 -7.81 7.56
CA SER A 24 -28.33 -7.43 6.57
C SER A 24 -29.43 -6.58 7.20
N LYS A 25 -29.36 -5.26 7.01
CA LYS A 25 -30.53 -4.37 7.08
C LYS A 25 -30.37 -3.30 6.02
N THR A 26 -31.23 -3.39 5.01
CA THR A 26 -31.54 -2.33 4.06
C THR A 26 -32.06 -1.10 4.81
N SER A 27 -31.19 -0.15 5.08
CA SER A 27 -31.55 1.23 5.35
C SER A 27 -30.57 2.12 4.61
N THR A 28 -31.11 3.03 3.83
CA THR A 28 -30.39 4.08 3.08
C THR A 28 -29.81 5.16 4.00
N SER A 29 -29.26 4.80 5.14
CA SER A 29 -28.52 5.69 6.03
C SER A 29 -27.03 5.32 5.94
N ASN A 30 -26.23 6.30 5.58
CA ASN A 30 -24.77 6.21 5.59
C ASN A 30 -24.31 5.57 6.93
N PRO A 31 -23.65 4.39 6.94
CA PRO A 31 -23.25 3.73 8.19
C PRO A 31 -22.20 4.49 8.99
N LEU A 32 -21.67 5.60 8.46
CA LEU A 32 -20.67 6.46 9.08
C LEU A 32 -21.26 7.76 9.61
N ASN A 33 -22.57 7.94 9.58
CA ASN A 33 -23.20 9.12 10.15
C ASN A 33 -23.20 9.00 11.68
N PRO A 34 -22.41 9.80 12.44
CA PRO A 34 -22.60 9.94 13.87
C PRO A 34 -23.94 10.65 14.06
N GLY A 35 -24.98 9.91 14.44
CA GLY A 35 -26.35 10.38 14.50
C GLY A 35 -26.51 11.74 15.19
N ASP A 36 -27.36 12.58 14.59
CA ASP A 36 -27.99 13.78 15.12
C ASP A 36 -27.08 14.88 15.74
N GLY A 37 -25.81 14.94 15.37
CA GLY A 37 -24.89 15.97 15.84
C GLY A 37 -24.64 17.00 14.74
N GLU A 38 -25.08 18.21 14.96
CA GLU A 38 -24.74 19.42 14.22
C GLU A 38 -23.25 19.76 14.39
N TYR A 39 -22.36 19.03 13.70
CA TYR A 39 -20.97 19.44 13.62
C TYR A 39 -20.71 20.05 12.24
N ASP A 40 -20.20 21.26 12.25
CA ASP A 40 -19.61 21.88 11.08
C ASP A 40 -18.39 21.06 10.59
N GLU A 41 -18.24 20.91 9.28
CA GLU A 41 -17.15 20.15 8.67
C GLU A 41 -15.77 20.66 9.13
N PHE A 42 -15.62 21.98 9.32
CA PHE A 42 -14.40 22.56 9.86
C PHE A 42 -14.13 22.10 11.30
N GLU A 43 -15.11 22.22 12.20
CA GLU A 43 -14.97 21.81 13.59
C GLU A 43 -14.59 20.33 13.72
N TYR A 44 -15.20 19.48 12.90
CA TYR A 44 -14.92 18.04 12.86
C TYR A 44 -13.47 17.77 12.47
N ASN A 45 -13.01 18.39 11.38
CA ASN A 45 -11.64 18.22 10.88
C ASN A 45 -10.60 18.84 11.83
N TYR A 46 -10.91 19.98 12.45
CA TYR A 46 -10.04 20.60 13.44
C TYR A 46 -9.82 19.68 14.66
N ALA A 47 -10.89 19.12 15.19
CA ALA A 47 -10.81 18.19 16.31
C ALA A 47 -10.07 16.89 15.91
N PHE A 48 -10.28 16.41 14.68
CA PHE A 48 -9.53 15.26 14.16
C PHE A 48 -8.03 15.55 14.12
N LEU A 49 -7.58 16.65 13.54
CA LEU A 49 -6.17 17.04 13.54
C LEU A 49 -5.64 17.25 14.96
N TYR A 50 -6.40 17.91 15.82
CA TYR A 50 -5.98 18.15 17.20
C TYR A 50 -5.63 16.87 17.97
N PHE A 51 -6.41 15.80 17.79
CA PHE A 51 -6.23 14.56 18.54
C PHE A 51 -5.33 13.55 17.82
N TYR A 52 -5.30 13.55 16.50
CA TYR A 52 -4.67 12.49 15.73
C TYR A 52 -3.44 12.92 14.92
N TYR A 53 -3.26 14.21 14.63
CA TYR A 53 -2.07 14.67 13.95
C TYR A 53 -0.88 14.77 14.92
N TYR A 54 0.19 13.99 14.66
CA TYR A 54 1.31 13.85 15.59
C TYR A 54 2.07 15.15 15.90
N LYS A 55 1.96 16.19 15.06
CA LYS A 55 2.53 17.52 15.25
C LYS A 55 1.50 18.59 15.65
N ALA A 56 0.27 18.22 15.94
CA ALA A 56 -0.78 19.19 16.23
C ALA A 56 -0.38 20.28 17.25
N GLY A 57 0.30 19.90 18.31
CA GLY A 57 0.72 20.88 19.33
C GLY A 57 1.83 21.85 18.90
N THR A 58 2.38 21.72 17.69
CA THR A 58 3.41 22.63 17.17
C THR A 58 3.02 23.30 15.86
N GLU A 59 2.14 22.70 15.07
CA GLU A 59 1.76 23.20 13.75
C GLU A 59 0.31 23.66 13.67
N LEU A 60 -0.63 22.97 14.35
CA LEU A 60 -2.04 23.36 14.33
C LEU A 60 -2.22 24.68 15.08
N LYS A 61 -2.73 25.69 14.39
CA LYS A 61 -3.04 27.02 14.95
C LYS A 61 -4.45 27.02 15.58
N SER A 62 -4.92 28.18 16.04
CA SER A 62 -6.27 28.28 16.61
C SER A 62 -7.35 28.21 15.51
N GLU A 63 -8.57 27.88 15.88
CA GLU A 63 -9.72 27.88 14.97
C GLU A 63 -9.94 29.24 14.33
N GLU A 64 -9.86 30.32 15.13
CA GLU A 64 -10.01 31.68 14.65
C GLU A 64 -8.99 32.03 13.56
N TYR A 65 -7.74 31.53 13.69
CA TYR A 65 -6.74 31.75 12.66
C TYR A 65 -7.18 31.21 11.28
N TYR A 66 -7.74 30.01 11.25
CA TYR A 66 -8.14 29.39 9.97
C TYR A 66 -9.42 29.99 9.41
N THR A 67 -10.40 30.31 10.24
CA THR A 67 -11.66 30.89 9.80
C THR A 67 -11.55 32.37 9.37
N GLU A 68 -10.64 33.16 9.98
CA GLU A 68 -10.46 34.56 9.68
C GLU A 68 -9.48 34.82 8.50
N ASN A 69 -8.60 33.87 8.17
CA ASN A 69 -7.56 34.05 7.13
C ASN A 69 -7.80 33.23 5.85
N VAL A 70 -8.92 32.55 5.74
CA VAL A 70 -9.26 31.80 4.50
C VAL A 70 -9.40 32.76 3.31
N ASP A 71 -8.78 32.38 2.18
CA ASP A 71 -8.93 33.15 0.92
C ASP A 71 -10.25 32.80 0.22
N THR A 72 -11.28 33.56 0.52
CA THR A 72 -12.61 33.41 -0.07
C THR A 72 -12.70 33.89 -1.54
N SER A 73 -11.62 34.48 -2.10
CA SER A 73 -11.57 34.90 -3.49
C SER A 73 -11.38 33.75 -4.48
N ILE A 74 -10.91 32.60 -4.00
CA ILE A 74 -10.77 31.39 -4.79
C ILE A 74 -12.12 30.66 -4.79
N TYR A 75 -12.94 30.96 -5.81
CA TYR A 75 -14.24 30.32 -5.94
C TYR A 75 -14.13 29.01 -6.75
N ILE A 76 -14.25 27.89 -6.06
CA ILE A 76 -14.49 26.57 -6.67
C ILE A 76 -15.85 26.09 -6.12
N PRO A 77 -16.94 26.16 -6.91
CA PRO A 77 -18.30 25.90 -6.40
C PRO A 77 -18.45 24.56 -5.67
N SER A 78 -17.70 23.54 -6.07
CA SER A 78 -17.75 22.19 -5.53
C SER A 78 -17.00 22.00 -4.19
N VAL A 79 -16.25 23.01 -3.73
CA VAL A 79 -15.44 22.92 -2.51
C VAL A 79 -15.53 24.21 -1.65
N GLN A 80 -16.45 25.11 -2.00
CA GLN A 80 -16.59 26.41 -1.29
C GLN A 80 -16.90 26.23 0.19
N ASP A 81 -17.76 25.25 0.50
CA ASP A 81 -18.21 25.00 1.87
C ASP A 81 -17.13 24.34 2.74
N VAL A 82 -15.97 24.02 2.17
CA VAL A 82 -14.82 23.41 2.87
C VAL A 82 -13.51 24.16 2.62
N ALA A 83 -13.59 25.45 2.23
CA ALA A 83 -12.41 26.26 1.92
C ALA A 83 -11.50 26.48 3.14
N ASP A 84 -12.05 26.63 4.33
CA ASP A 84 -11.35 26.76 5.59
C ASP A 84 -10.70 25.43 6.03
N VAL A 85 -11.38 24.30 5.78
CA VAL A 85 -10.82 22.96 5.96
C VAL A 85 -9.59 22.77 5.07
N LEU A 86 -9.72 23.07 3.77
CA LEU A 86 -8.60 22.97 2.83
C LEU A 86 -7.43 23.86 3.23
N PHE A 87 -7.70 25.11 3.64
CA PHE A 87 -6.68 26.00 4.10
C PHE A 87 -5.96 25.49 5.35
N MET A 88 -6.69 24.89 6.29
CA MET A 88 -6.11 24.29 7.49
C MET A 88 -5.16 23.13 7.16
N TYR A 89 -5.55 22.23 6.23
CA TYR A 89 -4.67 21.13 5.81
C TYR A 89 -3.48 21.60 4.98
N GLU A 90 -3.64 22.63 4.15
CA GLU A 90 -2.53 23.24 3.39
C GLU A 90 -1.49 23.93 4.27
N ASP A 91 -1.89 24.41 5.46
CA ASP A 91 -0.98 25.03 6.45
C ASP A 91 -0.13 24.00 7.21
N MET A 92 -0.48 22.69 7.13
CA MET A 92 0.35 21.64 7.71
C MET A 92 1.61 21.44 6.88
N SER A 93 2.76 21.35 7.53
CA SER A 93 4.06 21.11 6.85
C SER A 93 4.22 19.67 6.37
N ASP A 94 3.31 18.79 6.76
CA ASP A 94 3.34 17.37 6.44
C ASP A 94 2.61 17.07 5.13
N LEU A 95 3.35 16.57 4.15
CA LEU A 95 2.83 16.22 2.83
C LEU A 95 1.80 15.08 2.83
N PHE A 96 1.69 14.33 3.93
CA PHE A 96 0.83 13.15 4.06
C PHE A 96 -0.43 13.42 4.87
N THR A 97 -0.57 14.62 5.43
CA THR A 97 -1.78 15.07 6.13
C THR A 97 -2.60 15.90 5.16
N ASN A 98 -3.75 15.36 4.72
CA ASN A 98 -4.52 15.93 3.61
C ASN A 98 -6.02 15.77 3.82
N TYR A 99 -6.79 16.68 3.21
CA TYR A 99 -8.24 16.59 3.08
C TYR A 99 -8.63 16.48 1.61
N TYR A 100 -9.52 15.54 1.31
CA TYR A 100 -10.05 15.30 -0.02
C TYR A 100 -11.57 15.54 -0.01
N PRO A 101 -12.07 16.59 -0.70
CA PRO A 101 -13.50 16.83 -0.84
C PRO A 101 -14.25 15.65 -1.46
N SER A 102 -15.54 15.55 -1.17
CA SER A 102 -16.41 14.43 -1.58
C SER A 102 -16.42 14.12 -3.08
N ILE A 103 -16.13 15.11 -3.93
CA ILE A 103 -16.03 14.91 -5.39
C ILE A 103 -14.92 13.94 -5.80
N TYR A 104 -13.94 13.69 -4.94
CA TYR A 104 -12.82 12.76 -5.17
C TYR A 104 -12.99 11.42 -4.45
N PHE A 105 -14.14 11.22 -3.77
CA PHE A 105 -14.34 10.07 -2.89
C PHE A 105 -14.16 8.73 -3.62
N ASP A 106 -14.91 8.51 -4.70
CA ASP A 106 -14.90 7.22 -5.42
C ASP A 106 -13.52 6.91 -6.04
N GLU A 107 -12.89 7.94 -6.63
CA GLU A 107 -11.57 7.78 -7.25
C GLU A 107 -10.51 7.45 -6.19
N LEU A 108 -10.48 8.22 -5.10
CA LEU A 108 -9.52 7.99 -4.03
C LEU A 108 -9.78 6.64 -3.36
N TRP A 109 -11.05 6.31 -3.07
CA TRP A 109 -11.41 5.03 -2.44
C TRP A 109 -10.96 3.84 -3.28
N ALA A 110 -11.11 3.90 -4.60
CA ALA A 110 -10.61 2.86 -5.50
C ALA A 110 -9.08 2.75 -5.45
N GLN A 111 -8.37 3.88 -5.56
CA GLN A 111 -6.89 3.92 -5.49
C GLN A 111 -6.34 3.33 -4.18
N LEU A 112 -7.08 3.48 -3.10
CA LEU A 112 -6.65 3.04 -1.77
C LEU A 112 -6.83 1.53 -1.53
N ASN A 113 -7.77 0.89 -2.23
CA ASN A 113 -8.22 -0.46 -1.89
C ASN A 113 -8.01 -1.49 -3.00
N GLN A 114 -7.70 -1.05 -4.22
CA GLN A 114 -7.64 -1.92 -5.39
C GLN A 114 -6.34 -1.73 -6.16
N SER A 115 -5.83 -2.81 -6.75
CA SER A 115 -4.76 -2.73 -7.74
C SER A 115 -5.25 -2.04 -9.02
N GLU A 116 -4.31 -1.65 -9.88
CA GLU A 116 -4.64 -1.17 -11.22
C GLU A 116 -5.59 -2.15 -11.93
N SER A 117 -6.60 -1.59 -12.58
CA SER A 117 -7.43 -2.36 -13.51
C SER A 117 -6.95 -2.20 -14.94
N ASN A 118 -7.11 -3.23 -15.74
CA ASN A 118 -6.82 -3.17 -17.15
C ASN A 118 -7.85 -3.96 -17.98
N LYS A 119 -8.16 -3.43 -19.15
CA LYS A 119 -9.03 -4.10 -20.11
C LYS A 119 -8.23 -5.10 -20.95
N THR A 120 -8.24 -6.36 -20.53
CA THR A 120 -7.42 -7.43 -21.11
C THR A 120 -8.22 -8.71 -21.31
N VAL A 121 -7.70 -9.63 -22.12
CA VAL A 121 -8.23 -11.00 -22.23
C VAL A 121 -7.89 -11.86 -21.01
N GLY A 122 -6.98 -11.38 -20.14
CA GLY A 122 -6.67 -12.00 -18.87
C GLY A 122 -5.51 -12.97 -18.86
N MET A 123 -4.47 -12.71 -19.65
CA MET A 123 -3.22 -13.47 -19.62
C MET A 123 -2.02 -12.57 -19.87
N ALA A 124 -0.88 -12.90 -19.25
CA ALA A 124 0.42 -12.32 -19.57
C ALA A 124 1.17 -13.27 -20.51
N VAL A 125 1.71 -12.68 -21.59
CA VAL A 125 2.45 -13.41 -22.63
C VAL A 125 3.85 -12.82 -22.74
N ASP A 126 4.88 -13.63 -22.78
CA ASP A 126 6.26 -13.18 -22.94
C ASP A 126 6.66 -12.93 -24.41
N SER A 127 7.89 -12.47 -24.60
CA SER A 127 8.44 -12.20 -25.94
C SER A 127 8.54 -13.42 -26.85
N THR A 128 8.45 -14.64 -26.32
CA THR A 128 8.40 -15.91 -27.07
C THR A 128 6.97 -16.36 -27.35
N LEU A 129 5.96 -15.53 -27.05
CA LEU A 129 4.54 -15.82 -27.15
C LEU A 129 4.05 -16.91 -26.18
N THR A 130 4.83 -17.22 -25.14
CA THR A 130 4.45 -18.19 -24.12
C THR A 130 3.63 -17.52 -23.03
N VAL A 131 2.49 -18.11 -22.67
CA VAL A 131 1.66 -17.68 -21.55
C VAL A 131 2.40 -17.92 -20.24
N LYS A 132 2.78 -16.85 -19.56
CA LYS A 132 3.46 -16.90 -18.24
C LYS A 132 2.47 -16.94 -17.10
N ARG A 133 1.34 -16.27 -17.25
CA ARG A 133 0.30 -16.19 -16.22
C ARG A 133 -1.08 -16.07 -16.86
N VAL A 134 -2.05 -16.69 -16.22
CA VAL A 134 -3.48 -16.52 -16.53
C VAL A 134 -4.13 -15.90 -15.28
N TYR A 135 -4.84 -14.78 -15.47
CA TYR A 135 -5.41 -14.04 -14.37
C TYR A 135 -6.74 -14.65 -13.93
N PRO A 136 -6.94 -14.90 -12.62
CA PRO A 136 -8.22 -15.34 -12.09
C PRO A 136 -9.37 -14.41 -12.54
N ASN A 137 -10.57 -14.96 -12.64
CA ASN A 137 -11.78 -14.23 -13.04
C ASN A 137 -11.74 -13.58 -14.45
N SER A 138 -10.80 -13.96 -15.29
CA SER A 138 -10.67 -13.48 -16.65
C SER A 138 -11.31 -14.41 -17.69
N SER A 139 -11.41 -13.90 -18.94
CA SER A 139 -11.88 -14.69 -20.07
C SER A 139 -10.92 -15.82 -20.41
N ALA A 140 -9.61 -15.59 -20.36
CA ALA A 140 -8.60 -16.62 -20.59
C ALA A 140 -8.69 -17.75 -19.54
N TYR A 141 -8.86 -17.39 -18.27
CA TYR A 141 -9.06 -18.36 -17.18
C TYR A 141 -10.31 -19.22 -17.41
N SER A 142 -11.44 -18.56 -17.68
CA SER A 142 -12.72 -19.25 -17.91
C SER A 142 -12.72 -20.15 -19.15
N ALA A 143 -11.92 -19.81 -20.16
CA ALA A 143 -11.76 -20.61 -21.39
C ALA A 143 -10.81 -21.80 -21.21
N GLY A 144 -10.03 -21.85 -20.11
CA GLY A 144 -9.08 -22.94 -19.84
C GLY A 144 -7.71 -22.74 -20.48
N VAL A 145 -7.29 -21.51 -20.76
CA VAL A 145 -5.90 -21.16 -21.08
C VAL A 145 -5.01 -21.52 -19.91
N GLN A 146 -3.81 -22.00 -20.14
CA GLN A 146 -2.87 -22.43 -19.11
C GLN A 146 -1.50 -21.76 -19.26
N LYS A 147 -0.78 -21.63 -18.15
CA LYS A 147 0.65 -21.29 -18.15
C LYS A 147 1.41 -22.31 -19.01
N GLY A 148 2.27 -21.83 -19.89
CA GLY A 148 3.03 -22.65 -20.83
C GLY A 148 2.39 -22.80 -22.21
N ASP A 149 1.13 -22.42 -22.42
CA ASP A 149 0.53 -22.35 -23.75
C ASP A 149 1.32 -21.36 -24.63
N VAL A 150 1.51 -21.66 -25.89
CA VAL A 150 2.18 -20.77 -26.84
C VAL A 150 1.16 -20.21 -27.83
N VAL A 151 1.05 -18.88 -27.89
CA VAL A 151 0.12 -18.20 -28.81
C VAL A 151 0.67 -18.26 -30.22
N ILE A 152 -0.09 -18.88 -31.16
CA ILE A 152 0.32 -19.05 -32.53
C ILE A 152 -0.43 -18.18 -33.53
N ALA A 153 -1.70 -17.88 -33.28
CA ALA A 153 -2.52 -17.04 -34.16
C ALA A 153 -3.58 -16.26 -33.39
N VAL A 154 -3.99 -15.11 -33.94
CA VAL A 154 -5.12 -14.28 -33.49
C VAL A 154 -6.02 -14.01 -34.69
N ASP A 155 -7.33 -14.33 -34.58
CA ASP A 155 -8.32 -14.17 -35.65
C ASP A 155 -7.90 -14.73 -36.99
N SER A 156 -7.27 -15.92 -36.98
CA SER A 156 -6.69 -16.61 -38.14
C SER A 156 -5.41 -15.95 -38.73
N ILE A 157 -4.86 -14.93 -38.09
CA ILE A 157 -3.58 -14.31 -38.46
C ILE A 157 -2.47 -14.99 -37.67
N PHE A 158 -1.58 -15.71 -38.36
CA PHE A 158 -0.43 -16.35 -37.73
C PHE A 158 0.57 -15.30 -37.24
N LEU A 159 1.07 -15.49 -36.03
CA LEU A 159 1.99 -14.54 -35.37
C LEU A 159 3.44 -14.73 -35.85
N GLU A 160 3.81 -15.92 -36.35
CA GLU A 160 5.16 -16.26 -36.84
C GLU A 160 6.27 -15.95 -35.81
N GLY A 161 5.95 -16.16 -34.51
CA GLY A 161 6.87 -15.87 -33.43
C GLY A 161 7.01 -14.36 -33.07
N SER A 162 6.19 -13.48 -33.65
CA SER A 162 6.30 -12.03 -33.43
C SER A 162 5.44 -11.55 -32.30
N TYR A 163 6.05 -11.18 -31.17
CA TYR A 163 5.41 -10.54 -30.01
C TYR A 163 4.80 -9.18 -30.39
N ASP A 164 5.47 -8.37 -31.22
CA ASP A 164 4.93 -7.09 -31.70
C ASP A 164 3.63 -7.27 -32.49
N ARG A 165 3.49 -8.38 -33.22
CA ARG A 165 2.24 -8.67 -33.93
C ARG A 165 1.13 -9.04 -32.97
N TYR A 166 1.42 -9.80 -31.91
CA TYR A 166 0.48 -10.11 -30.85
C TYR A 166 -0.01 -8.84 -30.15
N THR A 167 0.89 -7.98 -29.69
CA THR A 167 0.53 -6.74 -28.98
C THR A 167 -0.32 -5.80 -29.83
N LYS A 168 -0.06 -5.70 -31.14
CA LYS A 168 -0.88 -4.92 -32.07
C LYS A 168 -2.27 -5.52 -32.28
N LEU A 169 -2.37 -6.83 -32.42
CA LEU A 169 -3.65 -7.50 -32.69
C LEU A 169 -4.52 -7.62 -31.44
N VAL A 170 -3.93 -7.79 -30.27
CA VAL A 170 -4.65 -7.99 -29.01
C VAL A 170 -4.56 -6.72 -28.15
N ASP A 171 -3.42 -6.38 -27.57
CA ASP A 171 -3.33 -5.38 -26.51
C ASP A 171 -3.72 -3.98 -27.00
N SER A 172 -3.20 -3.55 -28.14
CA SER A 172 -3.48 -2.22 -28.73
C SER A 172 -4.79 -2.18 -29.54
N SER A 173 -5.48 -3.30 -29.71
CA SER A 173 -6.71 -3.37 -30.48
C SER A 173 -7.90 -2.79 -29.72
N THR A 174 -8.77 -2.07 -30.41
CA THR A 174 -10.07 -1.61 -29.87
C THR A 174 -11.15 -2.71 -29.89
N ALA A 175 -10.89 -3.85 -30.55
CA ALA A 175 -11.78 -5.00 -30.52
C ALA A 175 -11.89 -5.56 -29.08
N SER A 176 -13.05 -6.10 -28.78
CA SER A 176 -13.34 -6.68 -27.46
C SER A 176 -13.28 -8.20 -27.45
N THR A 177 -13.31 -8.85 -28.61
CA THR A 177 -13.33 -10.32 -28.70
C THR A 177 -12.34 -10.80 -29.74
N PHE A 178 -11.63 -11.89 -29.43
CA PHE A 178 -10.57 -12.48 -30.26
C PHE A 178 -10.74 -13.99 -30.28
N LYS A 179 -10.46 -14.61 -31.44
CA LYS A 179 -10.20 -16.05 -31.51
C LYS A 179 -8.68 -16.27 -31.47
N ILE A 180 -8.19 -16.79 -30.35
CA ILE A 180 -6.76 -17.01 -30.16
C ILE A 180 -6.46 -18.50 -30.22
N SER A 181 -5.48 -18.87 -31.05
CA SER A 181 -5.00 -20.25 -31.19
C SER A 181 -3.70 -20.43 -30.42
N PHE A 182 -3.59 -21.56 -29.73
CA PHE A 182 -2.47 -21.93 -28.87
C PHE A 182 -1.92 -23.30 -29.24
N GLU A 183 -0.62 -23.48 -29.03
CA GLU A 183 0.00 -24.81 -28.93
C GLU A 183 0.12 -25.19 -27.46
N ARG A 184 -0.30 -26.41 -27.10
CA ARG A 184 -0.14 -27.02 -25.77
C ARG A 184 0.39 -28.45 -25.98
N GLY A 185 1.70 -28.65 -25.85
CA GLY A 185 2.33 -29.87 -26.26
C GLY A 185 2.15 -30.14 -27.77
N ASP A 186 1.58 -31.26 -28.13
CA ASP A 186 1.30 -31.61 -29.53
C ASP A 186 -0.09 -31.15 -30.02
N ASP A 187 -0.88 -30.54 -29.14
CA ASP A 187 -2.25 -30.11 -29.45
C ASP A 187 -2.32 -28.64 -29.88
N THR A 188 -3.18 -28.38 -30.87
CA THR A 188 -3.58 -27.01 -31.22
C THR A 188 -4.98 -26.71 -30.64
N LEU A 189 -5.08 -25.75 -29.77
CA LEU A 189 -6.30 -25.32 -29.12
C LEU A 189 -6.73 -23.94 -29.64
N GLN A 190 -8.04 -23.67 -29.67
CA GLN A 190 -8.56 -22.36 -30.04
C GLN A 190 -9.61 -21.94 -29.06
N PHE A 191 -9.47 -20.73 -28.50
CA PHE A 191 -10.43 -20.14 -27.57
C PHE A 191 -10.94 -18.79 -28.09
N SER A 192 -12.22 -18.50 -27.80
CA SER A 192 -12.78 -17.16 -27.98
C SER A 192 -12.62 -16.39 -26.69
N LEU A 193 -11.78 -15.37 -26.69
CA LEU A 193 -11.45 -14.59 -25.50
C LEU A 193 -12.02 -13.18 -25.61
N LEU A 194 -12.57 -12.69 -24.48
CA LEU A 194 -13.17 -11.36 -24.36
C LEU A 194 -12.25 -10.47 -23.51
N LYS A 195 -11.97 -9.26 -23.97
CA LYS A 195 -11.38 -8.22 -23.10
C LYS A 195 -12.43 -7.75 -22.10
N THR A 196 -12.11 -7.92 -20.84
CA THR A 196 -12.88 -7.39 -19.69
C THR A 196 -11.98 -6.55 -18.83
N GLU A 197 -12.55 -5.60 -18.11
CA GLU A 197 -11.85 -4.89 -17.04
C GLU A 197 -11.58 -5.88 -15.92
N ILE A 198 -10.32 -6.08 -15.57
CA ILE A 198 -9.90 -6.92 -14.45
C ILE A 198 -8.83 -6.20 -13.63
N LEU A 199 -8.82 -6.45 -12.33
CA LEU A 199 -7.73 -6.02 -11.48
C LEU A 199 -6.47 -6.83 -11.81
N LEU A 200 -5.32 -6.14 -11.87
CA LEU A 200 -4.04 -6.81 -12.15
C LEU A 200 -3.49 -7.48 -10.89
N PRO A 201 -2.71 -8.55 -11.06
CA PRO A 201 -1.95 -9.09 -9.93
C PRO A 201 -0.88 -8.11 -9.48
N THR A 202 -0.50 -8.22 -8.22
CA THR A 202 0.57 -7.41 -7.63
C THR A 202 1.80 -8.23 -7.28
N VAL A 203 1.71 -9.57 -7.34
CA VAL A 203 2.84 -10.48 -7.07
C VAL A 203 3.15 -11.32 -8.30
N TYR A 204 4.41 -11.34 -8.70
CA TYR A 204 4.91 -12.04 -9.90
C TYR A 204 6.06 -12.98 -9.52
N LEU A 205 6.06 -14.17 -10.10
CA LEU A 205 7.14 -15.15 -9.96
C LEU A 205 7.94 -15.26 -11.25
N ASP A 206 9.25 -15.17 -11.12
CA ASP A 206 10.23 -15.54 -12.14
C ASP A 206 11.28 -16.48 -11.52
N SER A 207 12.17 -17.02 -12.33
CA SER A 207 13.28 -17.85 -11.89
C SER A 207 14.55 -17.51 -12.66
N ILE A 208 15.61 -17.20 -11.92
CA ILE A 208 16.94 -16.89 -12.49
C ILE A 208 17.96 -17.85 -11.88
N ASN A 209 18.59 -18.68 -12.72
CA ASN A 209 19.53 -19.71 -12.28
C ASN A 209 18.98 -20.59 -11.14
N ASP A 210 17.75 -21.09 -11.30
CA ASP A 210 16.99 -21.89 -10.33
C ASP A 210 16.68 -21.19 -9.00
N ILE A 211 16.90 -19.89 -8.89
CA ILE A 211 16.50 -19.09 -7.75
C ILE A 211 15.15 -18.42 -8.03
N PRO A 212 14.10 -18.66 -7.23
CA PRO A 212 12.86 -17.93 -7.33
C PRO A 212 13.07 -16.43 -7.09
N VAL A 213 12.53 -15.61 -7.98
CA VAL A 213 12.47 -14.16 -7.85
C VAL A 213 11.01 -13.76 -7.74
N ILE A 214 10.60 -13.27 -6.59
CA ILE A 214 9.24 -12.82 -6.33
C ILE A 214 9.22 -11.31 -6.35
N THR A 215 8.58 -10.72 -7.35
CA THR A 215 8.40 -9.28 -7.48
C THR A 215 7.04 -8.89 -6.91
N VAL A 216 7.01 -7.89 -6.03
CA VAL A 216 5.79 -7.32 -5.45
C VAL A 216 5.73 -5.85 -5.84
N THR A 217 4.68 -5.47 -6.59
CA THR A 217 4.57 -4.10 -7.15
C THR A 217 3.88 -3.11 -6.23
N GLU A 218 2.97 -3.59 -5.38
CA GLU A 218 2.23 -2.80 -4.38
C GLU A 218 1.56 -3.74 -3.38
N PHE A 219 0.98 -3.18 -2.30
CA PHE A 219 0.22 -3.94 -1.31
C PHE A 219 -1.23 -3.46 -1.31
N THR A 220 -2.15 -4.24 -1.87
CA THR A 220 -3.57 -3.88 -1.96
C THR A 220 -4.48 -5.00 -1.47
N ASP A 221 -5.65 -4.61 -0.96
CA ASP A 221 -6.62 -5.56 -0.39
C ASP A 221 -7.42 -6.30 -1.46
N SER A 222 -7.44 -5.77 -2.69
CA SER A 222 -8.10 -6.40 -3.83
C SER A 222 -7.21 -6.34 -5.07
N THR A 223 -6.91 -7.50 -5.62
CA THR A 223 -6.11 -7.68 -6.84
C THR A 223 -6.85 -8.63 -7.79
N SER A 224 -6.15 -9.28 -8.70
CA SER A 224 -6.70 -10.44 -9.41
C SER A 224 -7.16 -11.55 -8.45
N ASN A 225 -6.64 -11.59 -7.24
CA ASN A 225 -7.14 -12.38 -6.12
C ASN A 225 -7.99 -11.49 -5.19
N ILE A 226 -9.18 -11.94 -4.80
CA ILE A 226 -10.10 -11.19 -3.94
C ILE A 226 -9.58 -10.97 -2.50
N HIS A 227 -8.53 -11.69 -2.11
CA HIS A 227 -7.87 -11.56 -0.82
C HIS A 227 -6.55 -10.76 -0.91
N GLY A 228 -6.32 -10.11 -2.04
CA GLY A 228 -5.25 -9.14 -2.23
C GLY A 228 -3.86 -9.73 -2.41
N THR A 229 -2.88 -8.86 -2.22
CA THR A 229 -1.45 -9.13 -2.45
C THR A 229 -0.92 -10.27 -1.60
N SER A 230 -1.31 -10.36 -0.34
CA SER A 230 -0.83 -11.41 0.58
C SER A 230 -1.26 -12.82 0.16
N ALA A 231 -2.48 -12.94 -0.39
CA ALA A 231 -2.96 -14.23 -0.91
C ALA A 231 -2.21 -14.65 -2.19
N GLU A 232 -1.94 -13.69 -3.10
CA GLU A 232 -1.11 -13.98 -4.28
C GLU A 232 0.32 -14.41 -3.87
N PHE A 233 0.86 -13.80 -2.82
CA PHE A 233 2.18 -14.15 -2.30
C PHE A 233 2.18 -15.55 -1.67
N ALA A 234 1.14 -15.92 -0.93
CA ALA A 234 0.99 -17.25 -0.36
C ALA A 234 0.97 -18.34 -1.44
N GLU A 235 0.19 -18.15 -2.53
CA GLU A 235 0.15 -19.06 -3.67
C GLU A 235 1.55 -19.28 -4.28
N ILE A 236 2.34 -18.20 -4.42
CA ILE A 236 3.71 -18.30 -4.95
C ILE A 236 4.67 -18.97 -3.96
N LEU A 237 4.52 -18.76 -2.67
CA LEU A 237 5.32 -19.46 -1.66
C LEU A 237 5.05 -20.97 -1.68
N GLU A 238 3.80 -21.38 -1.92
CA GLU A 238 3.42 -22.80 -2.09
C GLU A 238 3.98 -23.34 -3.42
N GLU A 239 3.87 -22.61 -4.54
CA GLU A 239 4.43 -23.01 -5.83
C GLU A 239 5.95 -23.22 -5.76
N THR A 240 6.63 -22.44 -4.90
CA THR A 240 8.08 -22.52 -4.70
C THR A 240 8.47 -23.29 -3.44
N ASP A 241 7.60 -24.18 -2.94
CA ASP A 241 7.94 -25.00 -1.79
C ASP A 241 9.22 -25.83 -2.03
N GLY A 242 10.04 -25.95 -0.99
CA GLY A 242 11.36 -26.60 -1.07
C GLY A 242 12.50 -25.69 -1.57
N ALA A 243 12.24 -24.48 -2.05
CA ALA A 243 13.28 -23.51 -2.35
C ALA A 243 14.05 -23.13 -1.09
N LYS A 244 15.39 -23.26 -1.12
CA LYS A 244 16.26 -22.91 0.02
C LYS A 244 16.49 -21.42 0.17
N SER A 245 16.36 -20.67 -0.92
CA SER A 245 16.55 -19.23 -0.99
C SER A 245 15.63 -18.60 -2.02
N THR A 246 15.34 -17.31 -1.83
CA THR A 246 14.42 -16.54 -2.68
C THR A 246 14.85 -15.08 -2.72
N VAL A 247 14.81 -14.46 -3.90
CA VAL A 247 14.92 -13.01 -4.05
C VAL A 247 13.53 -12.39 -3.96
N LEU A 248 13.38 -11.36 -3.14
CA LEU A 248 12.16 -10.56 -2.97
C LEU A 248 12.41 -9.17 -3.55
N ASP A 249 11.84 -8.89 -4.70
CA ASP A 249 12.03 -7.62 -5.41
C ASP A 249 10.88 -6.66 -5.12
N LEU A 250 11.17 -5.61 -4.37
CA LEU A 250 10.26 -4.53 -3.98
C LEU A 250 10.65 -3.20 -4.63
N ARG A 251 11.52 -3.19 -5.62
CA ARG A 251 11.90 -1.98 -6.34
C ARG A 251 10.68 -1.35 -7.00
N GLY A 252 10.55 -0.03 -6.89
CA GLY A 252 9.40 0.71 -7.39
C GLY A 252 8.09 0.48 -6.62
N ASN A 253 8.08 -0.32 -5.55
CA ASN A 253 6.87 -0.58 -4.77
C ASN A 253 6.62 0.54 -3.74
N PRO A 254 5.59 1.37 -3.92
CA PRO A 254 5.34 2.54 -3.07
C PRO A 254 4.76 2.21 -1.69
N GLY A 255 4.43 0.96 -1.44
CA GLY A 255 3.75 0.52 -0.23
C GLY A 255 2.30 0.11 -0.49
N GLY A 256 1.41 0.49 0.41
CA GLY A 256 -0.02 0.18 0.36
C GLY A 256 -0.57 -0.29 1.71
N SER A 257 -1.47 -1.26 1.69
CA SER A 257 -2.15 -1.81 2.86
C SER A 257 -1.18 -2.45 3.86
N VAL A 258 -1.24 -1.97 5.10
CA VAL A 258 -0.39 -2.48 6.20
C VAL A 258 -0.74 -3.92 6.55
N ASP A 259 -2.00 -4.31 6.41
CA ASP A 259 -2.40 -5.68 6.65
C ASP A 259 -1.77 -6.62 5.63
N GLN A 260 -1.79 -6.25 4.35
CA GLN A 260 -1.22 -7.06 3.29
C GLN A 260 0.29 -7.26 3.48
N CYS A 261 1.04 -6.20 3.77
CA CYS A 261 2.49 -6.35 4.00
C CYS A 261 2.81 -7.05 5.32
N SER A 262 1.98 -6.89 6.35
CA SER A 262 2.14 -7.59 7.63
C SER A 262 1.88 -9.08 7.48
N ASP A 263 0.81 -9.46 6.77
CA ASP A 263 0.48 -10.86 6.50
C ASP A 263 1.56 -11.54 5.66
N MET A 264 2.10 -10.84 4.64
CA MET A 264 3.25 -11.36 3.90
C MET A 264 4.48 -11.54 4.80
N ALA A 265 4.77 -10.60 5.70
CA ALA A 265 5.90 -10.74 6.63
C ALA A 265 5.69 -11.92 7.59
N LYS A 266 4.47 -12.12 8.12
CA LYS A 266 4.11 -13.29 8.95
C LYS A 266 4.45 -14.60 8.26
N MET A 267 4.21 -14.71 6.96
CA MET A 267 4.49 -15.93 6.20
C MET A 267 5.97 -16.30 6.15
N LEU A 268 6.89 -15.38 6.43
CA LEU A 268 8.34 -15.59 6.34
C LEU A 268 9.03 -15.69 7.70
N LEU A 269 8.36 -15.26 8.76
CA LEU A 269 8.92 -15.10 10.09
C LEU A 269 8.60 -16.29 11.02
N ALA A 270 9.29 -16.34 12.14
CA ALA A 270 9.00 -17.31 13.21
C ALA A 270 7.96 -16.74 14.19
N ASN A 271 7.27 -17.65 14.88
CA ASN A 271 6.44 -17.27 16.02
C ASN A 271 7.23 -16.41 17.03
N GLY A 272 6.66 -15.29 17.42
CA GLY A 272 7.27 -14.32 18.33
C GLY A 272 8.11 -13.23 17.68
N ASP A 273 8.40 -13.30 16.37
CA ASP A 273 9.11 -12.25 15.65
C ASP A 273 8.24 -10.99 15.52
N THR A 274 8.86 -9.82 15.71
CA THR A 274 8.17 -8.53 15.58
C THR A 274 8.07 -8.12 14.12
N ILE A 275 6.87 -7.83 13.65
CA ILE A 275 6.57 -7.38 12.28
C ILE A 275 6.61 -5.86 12.22
N ILE A 276 5.79 -5.21 13.04
CA ILE A 276 5.69 -3.76 13.14
C ILE A 276 5.79 -3.36 14.59
N ARG A 277 6.44 -2.24 14.85
CA ARG A 277 6.43 -1.54 16.13
C ARG A 277 6.23 -0.06 15.88
N GLY A 278 5.41 0.59 16.72
CA GLY A 278 5.13 2.00 16.51
C GLY A 278 4.51 2.69 17.70
N THR A 279 4.30 3.99 17.50
CA THR A 279 3.46 4.83 18.35
C THR A 279 2.45 5.56 17.50
N TYR A 280 1.30 5.90 18.07
CA TYR A 280 0.29 6.68 17.39
C TYR A 280 -0.31 7.73 18.33
N ALA A 281 -0.68 8.87 17.73
CA ALA A 281 -1.31 9.96 18.43
C ALA A 281 -2.82 9.69 18.56
N VAL A 282 -3.34 9.80 19.78
CA VAL A 282 -4.78 9.63 20.09
C VAL A 282 -5.21 10.59 21.20
N PRO A 283 -6.51 10.83 21.36
CA PRO A 283 -6.99 11.52 22.56
C PRO A 283 -6.75 10.69 23.81
N ASP A 284 -6.61 11.35 24.95
CA ASP A 284 -6.75 10.70 26.24
C ASP A 284 -8.21 10.24 26.45
N LYS A 285 -8.44 9.42 27.48
CA LYS A 285 -9.77 8.88 27.80
C LYS A 285 -10.88 9.94 28.01
N ASP A 286 -10.50 11.17 28.36
CA ASP A 286 -11.41 12.28 28.62
C ASP A 286 -11.51 13.26 27.45
N TYR A 287 -10.85 12.99 26.32
CA TYR A 287 -10.75 13.85 25.13
C TYR A 287 -10.30 15.28 25.49
N THR A 288 -9.27 15.39 26.34
CA THR A 288 -8.76 16.68 26.81
C THR A 288 -7.40 17.02 26.20
N VAL A 289 -6.57 16.02 25.97
CA VAL A 289 -5.21 16.17 25.41
C VAL A 289 -4.88 15.01 24.49
N GLN A 290 -3.97 15.27 23.55
CA GLN A 290 -3.38 14.22 22.73
C GLN A 290 -2.30 13.47 23.53
N ILE A 291 -2.32 12.15 23.45
CA ILE A 291 -1.28 11.26 24.00
C ILE A 291 -0.69 10.38 22.90
N ASP A 292 0.51 9.86 23.13
CA ASP A 292 1.10 8.82 22.28
C ASP A 292 0.84 7.43 22.91
N SER A 293 0.26 6.53 22.15
CA SER A 293 0.09 5.12 22.49
C SER A 293 1.08 4.26 21.72
N ALA A 294 1.64 3.23 22.34
CA ALA A 294 2.57 2.32 21.70
C ALA A 294 1.88 1.02 21.27
N PHE A 295 2.31 0.44 20.16
CA PHE A 295 1.83 -0.86 19.69
C PHE A 295 2.96 -1.70 19.09
N ALA A 296 2.73 -3.02 19.01
CA ALA A 296 3.57 -3.93 18.25
C ALA A 296 2.72 -5.04 17.65
N THR A 297 2.97 -5.36 16.39
CA THR A 297 2.42 -6.54 15.72
C THR A 297 3.49 -7.62 15.70
N ILE A 298 3.12 -8.83 16.15
CA ILE A 298 4.02 -9.98 16.34
C ILE A 298 3.47 -11.15 15.54
N ALA A 299 4.33 -11.95 14.92
CA ALA A 299 3.95 -13.21 14.31
C ALA A 299 3.48 -14.20 15.41
N THR A 300 2.27 -14.73 15.27
CA THR A 300 1.64 -15.62 16.28
C THR A 300 1.87 -17.10 16.01
N GLU A 301 2.45 -17.43 14.86
CA GLU A 301 2.81 -18.79 14.44
C GLU A 301 4.02 -18.75 13.49
N ASP A 302 4.59 -19.90 13.20
CA ASP A 302 5.65 -20.05 12.24
C ASP A 302 5.11 -19.90 10.81
N GLY A 303 5.67 -19.00 10.02
CA GLY A 303 5.27 -18.77 8.63
C GLY A 303 5.66 -19.93 7.70
N ILE A 304 4.89 -20.14 6.64
CA ILE A 304 5.10 -21.21 5.64
C ILE A 304 6.44 -21.08 4.89
N GLY A 305 6.97 -19.88 4.76
CA GLY A 305 8.29 -19.59 4.17
C GLY A 305 9.42 -19.50 5.19
N LYS A 306 9.15 -19.79 6.48
CA LYS A 306 10.17 -19.77 7.55
C LYS A 306 11.33 -20.68 7.22
N GLY A 307 12.54 -20.20 7.46
CA GLY A 307 13.77 -20.97 7.30
C GLY A 307 14.40 -20.90 5.91
N ARG A 308 13.73 -20.30 4.93
CA ARG A 308 14.36 -19.94 3.65
C ARG A 308 15.33 -18.78 3.85
N TYR A 309 16.34 -18.70 3.00
CA TYR A 309 17.22 -17.55 2.94
C TYR A 309 16.66 -16.52 1.95
N TYR A 310 16.44 -15.29 2.41
CA TYR A 310 15.88 -14.22 1.61
C TYR A 310 16.92 -13.16 1.27
N VAL A 311 16.82 -12.58 0.08
CA VAL A 311 17.52 -11.37 -0.35
C VAL A 311 16.48 -10.34 -0.76
N LEU A 312 16.51 -9.16 -0.18
CA LEU A 312 15.62 -8.05 -0.53
C LEU A 312 16.27 -7.18 -1.61
N MET A 313 15.46 -6.70 -2.54
CA MET A 313 15.83 -5.63 -3.46
C MET A 313 14.95 -4.42 -3.21
N LEU A 314 15.57 -3.25 -3.03
CA LEU A 314 14.92 -1.96 -2.80
C LEU A 314 15.51 -0.89 -3.71
N ASP A 315 14.74 0.17 -3.95
CA ASP A 315 15.18 1.41 -4.59
C ASP A 315 14.47 2.63 -3.99
N SER A 316 14.68 3.80 -4.56
CA SER A 316 14.05 5.05 -4.10
C SER A 316 12.52 5.08 -4.25
N GLY A 317 11.93 4.18 -5.03
CA GLY A 317 10.49 3.96 -5.13
C GLY A 317 9.93 3.03 -4.07
N SER A 318 10.79 2.30 -3.34
CA SER A 318 10.37 1.41 -2.26
C SER A 318 10.04 2.22 -1.01
N ALA A 319 8.77 2.29 -0.64
CA ALA A 319 8.29 3.17 0.43
C ALA A 319 7.30 2.48 1.37
N SER A 320 7.14 3.02 2.59
CA SER A 320 6.06 2.69 3.52
C SER A 320 5.92 1.19 3.81
N CYS A 321 4.88 0.50 3.34
CA CYS A 321 4.69 -0.94 3.53
C CYS A 321 5.87 -1.78 3.02
N SER A 322 6.53 -1.37 1.91
CA SER A 322 7.79 -1.99 1.48
C SER A 322 8.88 -1.87 2.54
N GLU A 323 8.92 -0.74 3.24
CA GLU A 323 9.88 -0.50 4.31
C GLU A 323 9.47 -1.17 5.62
N ILE A 324 8.18 -1.32 5.92
CA ILE A 324 7.68 -2.16 7.02
C ILE A 324 8.11 -3.61 6.81
N PHE A 325 7.86 -4.14 5.62
CA PHE A 325 8.24 -5.50 5.24
C PHE A 325 9.77 -5.69 5.31
N ALA A 326 10.54 -4.72 4.79
CA ALA A 326 12.00 -4.72 4.88
C ALA A 326 12.49 -4.65 6.33
N ALA A 327 11.87 -3.81 7.19
CA ALA A 327 12.19 -3.71 8.61
C ALA A 327 12.00 -5.06 9.33
N ALA A 328 10.88 -5.71 9.06
CA ALA A 328 10.56 -7.02 9.65
C ALA A 328 11.62 -8.07 9.29
N LEU A 329 11.98 -8.20 8.01
CA LEU A 329 12.97 -9.18 7.57
C LEU A 329 14.40 -8.81 7.96
N ALA A 330 14.79 -7.55 7.77
CA ALA A 330 16.14 -7.09 8.08
C ALA A 330 16.45 -7.20 9.57
N SER A 331 15.50 -6.88 10.44
CA SER A 331 15.73 -6.90 11.89
C SER A 331 15.68 -8.30 12.49
N ASN A 332 14.76 -9.17 12.05
CA ASN A 332 14.62 -10.53 12.58
C ASN A 332 15.58 -11.52 11.90
N LEU A 333 15.67 -11.54 10.58
CA LEU A 333 16.42 -12.54 9.81
C LEU A 333 17.83 -12.09 9.40
N LYS A 334 18.14 -10.79 9.56
CA LYS A 334 19.36 -10.17 9.01
C LYS A 334 19.45 -10.33 7.48
N THR A 335 18.29 -10.19 6.82
CA THR A 335 18.15 -10.31 5.38
C THR A 335 18.98 -9.24 4.67
N PRO A 336 19.89 -9.56 3.74
CA PRO A 336 20.65 -8.58 2.98
C PRO A 336 19.76 -7.78 2.04
N ILE A 337 20.12 -6.53 1.83
CA ILE A 337 19.45 -5.61 0.90
C ILE A 337 20.41 -5.25 -0.24
N VAL A 338 19.91 -5.34 -1.47
CA VAL A 338 20.62 -4.96 -2.70
C VAL A 338 19.81 -3.89 -3.45
N GLY A 339 20.48 -2.92 -4.06
CA GLY A 339 19.87 -1.89 -4.89
C GLY A 339 20.20 -0.49 -4.42
N GLU A 340 19.21 0.36 -4.20
CA GLU A 340 19.41 1.76 -3.81
C GLU A 340 18.73 2.06 -2.47
N LEU A 341 19.01 3.25 -1.93
CA LEU A 341 18.39 3.77 -0.71
C LEU A 341 16.87 3.81 -0.89
N SER A 342 16.09 3.25 0.06
CA SER A 342 14.65 3.33 0.06
C SER A 342 14.14 4.74 0.38
N TYR A 343 12.85 4.99 0.20
CA TYR A 343 12.23 6.31 0.31
C TYR A 343 12.36 6.95 1.70
N GLY A 344 12.23 6.17 2.78
CA GLY A 344 12.27 6.67 4.16
C GLY A 344 10.91 7.12 4.70
N LYS A 345 9.80 6.45 4.37
CA LYS A 345 8.47 6.74 4.92
C LYS A 345 8.15 5.83 6.11
N GLY A 346 8.74 6.10 7.26
CA GLY A 346 8.46 5.43 8.54
C GLY A 346 7.33 6.08 9.34
N ILE A 347 6.28 6.54 8.67
CA ILE A 347 5.07 7.14 9.24
C ILE A 347 3.83 6.57 8.58
N GLY A 348 2.69 6.65 9.26
CA GLY A 348 1.41 6.24 8.73
C GLY A 348 0.29 7.23 9.08
N GLN A 349 -0.81 7.16 8.35
CA GLN A 349 -1.94 8.05 8.47
C GLN A 349 -3.15 7.31 9.03
N PHE A 350 -3.93 7.99 9.87
CA PHE A 350 -5.33 7.65 10.09
C PHE A 350 -6.19 8.42 9.10
N TYR A 351 -7.24 7.77 8.63
CA TYR A 351 -8.22 8.37 7.74
C TYR A 351 -9.61 8.27 8.33
N ILE A 352 -10.39 9.32 8.11
CA ILE A 352 -11.81 9.36 8.44
C ILE A 352 -12.60 9.77 7.21
N VAL A 353 -13.81 9.28 7.11
CA VAL A 353 -14.82 9.82 6.19
C VAL A 353 -15.65 10.82 6.98
N THR A 354 -15.74 12.03 6.46
CA THR A 354 -16.45 13.12 7.12
C THR A 354 -17.96 13.10 6.80
N GLU A 355 -18.75 13.92 7.48
CA GLU A 355 -20.21 13.96 7.29
C GLU A 355 -20.62 14.36 5.87
N VAL A 356 -19.82 15.17 5.20
CA VAL A 356 -20.06 15.59 3.82
C VAL A 356 -19.42 14.63 2.79
N ASN A 357 -19.04 13.43 3.21
CA ASN A 357 -18.32 12.44 2.40
C ASN A 357 -16.94 12.91 1.88
N GLY A 358 -16.28 13.82 2.59
CA GLY A 358 -14.86 14.07 2.41
C GLY A 358 -14.03 12.94 3.04
N ILE A 359 -12.76 12.83 2.63
CA ILE A 359 -11.80 11.94 3.28
C ILE A 359 -10.70 12.82 3.90
N ALA A 360 -10.58 12.74 5.22
CA ALA A 360 -9.54 13.41 5.97
C ALA A 360 -8.47 12.43 6.40
N GLY A 361 -7.20 12.74 6.13
CA GLY A 361 -6.03 11.95 6.53
C GLY A 361 -5.10 12.75 7.42
N ALA A 362 -4.71 12.21 8.57
CA ALA A 362 -3.72 12.81 9.46
C ALA A 362 -2.57 11.84 9.72
N THR A 363 -1.34 12.31 9.56
CA THR A 363 -0.17 11.53 9.99
C THR A 363 -0.19 11.38 11.51
N SER A 364 -0.46 10.17 11.94
CA SER A 364 -0.67 9.81 13.34
C SER A 364 0.36 8.81 13.84
N LEU A 365 0.83 7.92 12.95
CA LEU A 365 1.71 6.81 13.30
C LEU A 365 3.17 7.16 13.04
N ARG A 366 4.02 6.69 13.94
CA ARG A 366 5.48 6.65 13.78
C ARG A 366 5.94 5.20 13.93
N LEU A 367 6.65 4.71 12.94
CA LEU A 367 7.01 3.31 12.80
C LEU A 367 8.49 3.10 13.10
N PHE A 368 8.78 1.94 13.66
CA PHE A 368 10.10 1.53 14.09
C PHE A 368 10.32 0.04 13.76
N ASP A 369 11.57 -0.36 13.64
CA ASP A 369 11.91 -1.78 13.63
C ASP A 369 11.74 -2.44 15.02
N LYS A 370 12.03 -3.74 15.12
CA LYS A 370 11.91 -4.46 16.40
C LYS A 370 12.81 -3.90 17.51
N ASP A 371 13.92 -3.26 17.14
CA ASP A 371 14.90 -2.70 18.08
C ASP A 371 14.57 -1.24 18.45
N GLY A 372 13.47 -0.68 17.92
CA GLY A 372 12.99 0.68 18.18
C GLY A 372 13.70 1.75 17.35
N VAL A 373 14.34 1.37 16.24
CA VAL A 373 15.01 2.30 15.34
C VAL A 373 14.06 2.79 14.28
N SER A 374 13.92 4.12 14.14
CA SER A 374 13.13 4.72 13.06
C SER A 374 13.95 4.81 11.78
N TYR A 375 13.30 4.45 10.66
CA TYR A 375 13.82 4.66 9.30
C TYR A 375 13.17 5.86 8.60
N HIS A 376 12.30 6.60 9.29
CA HIS A 376 11.63 7.78 8.74
C HIS A 376 12.64 8.85 8.35
N THR A 377 12.56 9.37 7.13
CA THR A 377 13.45 10.32 6.44
C THR A 377 14.83 9.79 6.04
N TYR A 378 15.22 8.59 6.50
CA TYR A 378 16.55 8.02 6.24
C TYR A 378 16.53 6.81 5.30
N GLY A 379 15.44 6.07 5.27
CA GLY A 379 15.32 4.84 4.49
C GLY A 379 16.28 3.72 4.93
N PHE A 380 16.24 2.64 4.16
CA PHE A 380 17.14 1.49 4.33
C PHE A 380 18.34 1.66 3.41
N VAL A 381 19.54 1.73 3.98
CA VAL A 381 20.78 1.68 3.21
C VAL A 381 21.01 0.23 2.77
N PRO A 382 21.17 -0.07 1.47
CA PRO A 382 21.49 -1.41 1.02
C PRO A 382 22.88 -1.87 1.52
N ASP A 383 23.03 -3.19 1.72
CA ASP A 383 24.35 -3.78 1.95
C ASP A 383 25.23 -3.72 0.68
N PHE A 384 24.57 -3.73 -0.49
CA PHE A 384 25.18 -3.61 -1.80
C PHE A 384 24.45 -2.52 -2.59
N VAL A 385 25.05 -1.32 -2.64
CA VAL A 385 24.50 -0.18 -3.38
C VAL A 385 24.83 -0.36 -4.86
N ILE A 386 23.82 -0.66 -5.66
CA ILE A 386 23.92 -0.92 -7.09
C ILE A 386 22.72 -0.31 -7.80
N ALA A 387 22.92 0.76 -8.56
CA ALA A 387 21.84 1.49 -9.26
C ALA A 387 21.43 0.81 -10.59
N ASP A 388 22.34 0.09 -11.25
CA ASP A 388 22.01 -0.63 -12.49
C ASP A 388 21.11 -1.82 -12.18
N PRO A 389 19.88 -1.89 -12.75
CA PRO A 389 18.89 -2.88 -12.38
C PRO A 389 19.31 -4.33 -12.62
N ASP A 390 20.03 -4.60 -13.72
CA ASP A 390 20.44 -5.94 -14.08
C ASP A 390 21.61 -6.41 -13.20
N SER A 391 22.55 -5.52 -12.93
CA SER A 391 23.67 -5.77 -12.00
C SER A 391 23.16 -6.00 -10.57
N ALA A 392 22.16 -5.25 -10.13
CA ALA A 392 21.53 -5.44 -8.82
C ALA A 392 20.83 -6.81 -8.74
N MET A 393 20.07 -7.22 -9.77
CA MET A 393 19.43 -8.53 -9.84
C MET A 393 20.47 -9.66 -9.83
N ASN A 394 21.52 -9.55 -10.64
CA ASN A 394 22.59 -10.54 -10.67
C ASN A 394 23.26 -10.69 -9.29
N LYS A 395 23.47 -9.57 -8.58
CA LYS A 395 24.03 -9.60 -7.22
C LYS A 395 23.07 -10.24 -6.22
N ALA A 396 21.77 -9.95 -6.29
CA ALA A 396 20.79 -10.57 -5.42
C ALA A 396 20.71 -12.08 -5.62
N VAL A 397 20.72 -12.54 -6.87
CA VAL A 397 20.74 -13.99 -7.23
C VAL A 397 22.05 -14.65 -6.74
N GLU A 398 23.21 -14.02 -6.92
CA GLU A 398 24.49 -14.50 -6.37
C GLU A 398 24.42 -14.70 -4.84
N LEU A 399 23.86 -13.76 -4.13
CA LEU A 399 23.71 -13.86 -2.67
C LEU A 399 22.74 -14.97 -2.26
N ALA A 400 21.61 -15.11 -3.00
CA ALA A 400 20.64 -16.17 -2.77
C ALA A 400 21.24 -17.56 -3.03
N GLN A 401 22.05 -17.73 -4.07
CA GLN A 401 22.77 -18.99 -4.34
C GLN A 401 23.76 -19.36 -3.23
N LYS A 402 24.44 -18.37 -2.66
CA LYS A 402 25.39 -18.59 -1.56
C LYS A 402 24.71 -18.85 -0.23
N GLY A 403 23.58 -18.18 0.05
CA GLY A 403 22.74 -18.39 1.21
C GLY A 403 23.37 -18.12 2.58
N THR A 404 24.44 -17.32 2.64
CA THR A 404 25.26 -17.19 3.86
C THR A 404 25.50 -15.76 4.34
N TYR A 405 25.32 -14.76 3.48
CA TYR A 405 25.53 -13.37 3.87
C TYR A 405 24.44 -12.91 4.85
N LYS A 406 24.84 -12.21 5.89
CA LYS A 406 23.90 -11.57 6.82
C LYS A 406 24.10 -10.07 6.78
N ARG A 407 23.00 -9.32 6.78
CA ARG A 407 22.97 -7.87 6.78
C ARG A 407 23.84 -7.30 7.90
N THR A 408 24.68 -6.35 7.53
CA THR A 408 25.54 -5.58 8.46
C THR A 408 25.33 -4.06 8.31
N ALA A 409 24.78 -3.60 7.18
CA ALA A 409 24.43 -2.21 6.99
C ALA A 409 23.29 -1.81 7.96
N GLY A 410 23.38 -0.60 8.48
CA GLY A 410 22.33 0.00 9.32
C GLY A 410 21.28 0.72 8.48
N TYR A 411 20.50 1.51 9.18
CA TYR A 411 19.69 2.59 8.61
C TYR A 411 20.59 3.80 8.37
N GLY A 412 20.08 4.82 7.65
CA GLY A 412 20.78 6.07 7.44
C GLY A 412 21.32 6.67 8.75
N THR A 413 22.41 7.37 8.68
CA THR A 413 23.43 7.55 9.73
C THR A 413 23.11 8.46 10.91
N THR A 414 21.87 8.89 11.14
CA THR A 414 21.55 9.64 12.34
C THR A 414 20.24 9.13 12.93
N PRO A 415 20.24 8.50 14.11
CA PRO A 415 18.98 8.21 14.80
C PRO A 415 18.29 9.54 15.08
N ILE A 416 17.09 9.71 14.60
CA ILE A 416 16.20 10.73 15.19
C ILE A 416 16.09 10.33 16.65
N GLY A 417 16.61 11.21 17.54
CA GLY A 417 16.92 10.94 18.93
C GLY A 417 15.93 10.03 19.65
N HIS A 418 16.45 9.25 20.57
CA HIS A 418 15.65 8.39 21.44
C HIS A 418 14.35 9.07 21.84
N TRP A 419 13.22 8.51 21.40
CA TRP A 419 11.93 8.95 21.85
C TRP A 419 11.84 8.76 23.37
N THR A 420 11.66 9.87 24.11
CA THR A 420 11.68 9.90 25.58
C THR A 420 10.26 9.87 26.19
N GLY A 421 9.26 9.39 25.46
CA GLY A 421 7.87 9.38 25.94
C GLY A 421 7.11 10.68 25.66
N PRO A 422 5.79 10.66 25.81
CA PRO A 422 4.96 11.81 25.56
C PRO A 422 5.28 12.92 26.57
N LYS A 423 5.65 14.10 26.06
CA LYS A 423 5.58 15.32 26.87
C LYS A 423 4.11 15.73 26.83
N THR A 424 3.43 15.70 27.98
CA THR A 424 2.10 16.26 28.13
C THR A 424 2.05 17.68 27.55
N LYS A 425 1.27 17.85 26.48
CA LYS A 425 1.08 19.15 25.85
C LYS A 425 0.11 19.97 26.69
N LYS A 426 0.31 21.28 26.76
CA LYS A 426 -0.65 22.18 27.40
C LYS A 426 -1.96 22.13 26.63
N SER A 427 -3.08 21.96 27.35
CA SER A 427 -4.41 21.99 26.76
C SER A 427 -4.65 23.35 26.09
N VAL A 428 -4.90 23.35 24.81
CA VAL A 428 -5.47 24.50 24.10
C VAL A 428 -6.98 24.39 24.26
N GLY A 429 -7.58 25.32 25.00
CA GLY A 429 -9.00 25.32 25.23
C GLY A 429 -9.76 25.92 24.07
N SER A 430 -10.04 25.12 23.02
CA SER A 430 -10.93 25.50 21.95
C SER A 430 -12.39 25.17 22.30
N ALA A 431 -13.34 25.94 21.75
CA ALA A 431 -14.76 25.72 21.94
C ALA A 431 -15.23 24.42 21.27
N SER A 432 -14.71 24.10 20.10
CA SER A 432 -15.03 22.89 19.32
C SER A 432 -14.60 21.64 20.06
N ILE A 433 -13.42 21.64 20.70
CA ILE A 433 -12.92 20.48 21.45
C ILE A 433 -13.83 20.12 22.62
N LYS A 434 -14.51 21.12 23.24
CA LYS A 434 -15.45 20.87 24.33
C LYS A 434 -16.68 20.06 23.91
N ASN A 435 -17.07 20.14 22.66
CA ASN A 435 -18.24 19.45 22.12
C ASN A 435 -17.93 17.97 21.79
N PHE A 436 -16.67 17.62 21.53
CA PHE A 436 -16.22 16.26 21.18
C PHE A 436 -16.00 15.32 22.38
N LYS A 437 -16.42 15.69 23.58
CA LYS A 437 -16.30 14.89 24.82
C LYS A 437 -17.18 13.65 24.89
N ARG A 438 -17.70 13.14 23.77
CA ARG A 438 -18.50 11.91 23.73
C ARG A 438 -17.64 10.75 23.19
N GLU A 439 -17.61 9.65 23.92
CA GLU A 439 -17.05 8.39 23.48
C GLU A 439 -17.62 8.02 22.09
N GLY A 440 -16.78 7.86 21.07
CA GLY A 440 -17.20 7.54 19.70
C GLY A 440 -17.43 8.75 18.77
N ALA A 441 -17.00 9.97 19.13
CA ALA A 441 -17.15 11.15 18.27
C ALA A 441 -16.45 11.01 16.92
N PHE A 442 -15.32 10.28 16.86
CA PHE A 442 -14.66 9.91 15.62
C PHE A 442 -14.83 8.43 15.37
N LYS A 443 -15.52 8.07 14.29
CA LYS A 443 -15.39 6.72 13.74
C LYS A 443 -14.10 6.69 12.92
N ILE A 444 -12.99 6.45 13.59
CA ILE A 444 -11.80 6.00 12.90
C ILE A 444 -12.20 4.69 12.23
N ILE A 445 -11.94 4.61 10.94
CA ILE A 445 -12.11 3.37 10.21
C ILE A 445 -11.13 2.37 10.86
N PRO A 446 -11.53 1.30 11.61
CA PRO A 446 -10.63 0.48 12.42
C PRO A 446 -9.68 -0.37 11.57
N LEU A 447 -8.48 -0.70 12.09
CA LEU A 447 -7.60 -1.69 11.46
C LEU A 447 -8.34 -3.03 11.37
N PRO A 448 -8.37 -3.70 10.21
CA PRO A 448 -8.90 -5.06 10.12
C PRO A 448 -8.17 -5.93 11.15
N ASN A 449 -8.93 -6.71 11.93
CA ASN A 449 -8.48 -7.59 13.01
C ASN A 449 -8.26 -7.01 14.42
N GLY A 450 -8.90 -5.90 14.77
CA GLY A 450 -9.35 -5.69 16.16
C GLY A 450 -8.31 -5.71 17.28
N HIS A 451 -7.06 -5.35 17.00
CA HIS A 451 -6.04 -5.19 18.03
C HIS A 451 -5.50 -3.76 18.02
N LEU A 452 -6.23 -2.89 18.69
CA LEU A 452 -5.68 -1.77 19.43
C LEU A 452 -5.67 -2.12 20.90
#